data_a4b9ca5891ae4e5a347e522345477038
#
_entry.id   a4b9ca5891ae4e5a347e522345477038
#
_cell.length_a   1.000
_cell.length_b   1.000
_cell.length_c   1.000
_cell.angle_alpha   90.00
_cell.angle_beta   90.00
_cell.angle_gamma   90.00
#
_symmetry.space_group_name_H-M   'P 1'
#
loop_
_entity.id
_entity.type
_entity.pdbx_description
1 polymer ?
#
loop_
_entity_poly.entity_id
_entity_poly.type
_entity_poly.pdbx_seq_one_letter_code
_entity_poly.pdbx_strand_id
1 'polypeptide(L)'
;MILGFAGKAATGKTTAAKHVAPLLNKECKIIPMAMVLRDEVEAFLRAIGAEESVPLVYGCQDDKVRVFYVDEQKALQQCPKWAHFISEHQEIQDRPGQTAVTVRRILQWWGTEYRRDQDPDYWTKAWGRKISEYDVEQMYVLVDDVRFMNELNVIKEHGGLIVKIERPGFDGANNHASETSLDDYTAWDGMILNDGTLEEFKQKAEDLVASLVHG
;
A
#
# COMPACT_ATOMS: atom_id res chain seq x y z
N MET A 1 12.53 -3.63 15.57
CA MET A 1 11.58 -2.51 15.77
C MET A 1 10.79 -2.28 14.48
N ILE A 2 9.49 -2.03 14.58
CA ILE A 2 8.63 -1.73 13.44
C ILE A 2 8.30 -0.23 13.41
N LEU A 3 8.37 0.41 12.24
CA LEU A 3 8.02 1.81 12.03
C LEU A 3 7.09 1.95 10.82
N GLY A 4 5.85 2.37 11.06
CA GLY A 4 4.86 2.62 10.04
C GLY A 4 4.82 4.09 9.62
N PHE A 5 4.79 4.35 8.32
CA PHE A 5 4.51 5.66 7.75
C PHE A 5 3.08 5.73 7.26
N ALA A 6 2.28 6.61 7.87
CA ALA A 6 0.88 6.84 7.55
C ALA A 6 0.68 8.18 6.83
N GLY A 7 -0.39 8.29 6.07
CA GLY A 7 -0.74 9.52 5.34
C GLY A 7 -1.39 9.23 4.00
N LYS A 8 -1.97 10.25 3.39
CA LYS A 8 -2.70 10.19 2.12
C LYS A 8 -1.79 9.84 0.93
N ALA A 9 -2.37 9.59 -0.23
CA ALA A 9 -1.59 9.32 -1.45
C ALA A 9 -0.64 10.49 -1.76
N ALA A 10 0.55 10.16 -2.27
CA ALA A 10 1.58 11.12 -2.70
C ALA A 10 2.13 12.07 -1.60
N THR A 11 1.90 11.79 -0.31
CA THR A 11 2.47 12.59 0.79
C THR A 11 3.97 12.38 1.00
N GLY A 12 4.56 11.28 0.47
CA GLY A 12 5.99 11.00 0.57
C GLY A 12 6.38 9.78 1.43
N LYS A 13 5.42 8.96 1.86
CA LYS A 13 5.65 7.77 2.70
C LYS A 13 6.78 6.87 2.21
N THR A 14 6.69 6.43 0.95
CA THR A 14 7.70 5.57 0.34
C THR A 14 9.06 6.29 0.18
N THR A 15 9.04 7.60 -0.07
CA THR A 15 10.27 8.41 -0.15
C THR A 15 10.96 8.45 1.21
N ALA A 16 10.22 8.71 2.28
CA ALA A 16 10.75 8.70 3.65
C ALA A 16 11.34 7.33 3.99
N ALA A 17 10.56 6.25 3.81
CA ALA A 17 11.02 4.89 4.12
C ALA A 17 12.31 4.51 3.37
N LYS A 18 12.37 4.76 2.06
CA LYS A 18 13.55 4.47 1.23
C LYS A 18 14.76 5.33 1.61
N HIS A 19 14.54 6.57 2.04
CA HIS A 19 15.61 7.46 2.46
C HIS A 19 16.20 7.03 3.80
N VAL A 20 15.37 6.73 4.80
CA VAL A 20 15.86 6.39 6.14
C VAL A 20 16.37 4.95 6.26
N ALA A 21 15.90 4.01 5.45
CA ALA A 21 16.30 2.60 5.54
C ALA A 21 17.82 2.38 5.55
N PRO A 22 18.63 2.97 4.64
CA PRO A 22 20.09 2.77 4.63
C PRO A 22 20.82 3.50 5.76
N LEU A 23 20.15 4.40 6.49
CA LEU A 23 20.75 5.18 7.57
C LEU A 23 20.62 4.49 8.94
N LEU A 24 19.77 3.45 9.01
CA LEU A 24 19.56 2.71 10.25
C LEU A 24 20.74 1.79 10.57
N ASN A 25 21.05 1.64 11.84
CA ASN A 25 22.24 0.93 12.32
C ASN A 25 22.09 -0.61 12.40
N LYS A 26 20.94 -1.14 12.01
CA LYS A 26 20.66 -2.58 11.91
C LYS A 26 20.12 -2.91 10.50
N GLU A 27 20.05 -4.19 10.17
CA GLU A 27 19.33 -4.63 8.96
C GLU A 27 17.94 -4.01 8.91
N CYS A 28 17.57 -3.48 7.75
CA CYS A 28 16.28 -2.82 7.54
C CYS A 28 15.57 -3.38 6.32
N LYS A 29 14.30 -3.72 6.47
CA LYS A 29 13.43 -4.14 5.36
C LYS A 29 12.20 -3.24 5.27
N ILE A 30 11.82 -2.89 4.04
CA ILE A 30 10.53 -2.24 3.77
C ILE A 30 9.54 -3.35 3.44
N ILE A 31 8.53 -3.53 4.30
CA ILE A 31 7.50 -4.57 4.18
C ILE A 31 6.12 -3.89 4.18
N PRO A 32 5.61 -3.48 3.00
CA PRO A 32 4.32 -2.81 2.89
C PRO A 32 3.15 -3.70 3.34
N MET A 33 2.07 -3.11 3.86
CA MET A 33 0.80 -3.81 4.11
C MET A 33 0.25 -4.42 2.82
N ALA A 34 0.38 -3.68 1.70
CA ALA A 34 -0.07 -4.11 0.38
C ALA A 34 0.83 -5.16 -0.28
N MET A 35 1.83 -5.74 0.39
CA MET A 35 2.72 -6.74 -0.21
C MET A 35 1.92 -7.97 -0.67
N VAL A 36 1.14 -8.57 0.24
CA VAL A 36 0.34 -9.77 -0.09
C VAL A 36 -0.73 -9.47 -1.13
N LEU A 37 -1.32 -8.27 -1.10
CA LEU A 37 -2.25 -7.82 -2.14
C LEU A 37 -1.59 -7.81 -3.53
N ARG A 38 -0.37 -7.31 -3.63
CA ARG A 38 0.37 -7.30 -4.91
C ARG A 38 0.71 -8.70 -5.37
N ASP A 39 1.12 -9.58 -4.45
CA ASP A 39 1.42 -10.98 -4.77
C ASP A 39 0.17 -11.72 -5.27
N GLU A 40 -1.01 -11.50 -4.68
CA GLU A 40 -2.27 -12.09 -5.14
C GLU A 40 -2.68 -11.56 -6.53
N VAL A 41 -2.54 -10.25 -6.77
CA VAL A 41 -2.86 -9.66 -8.08
C VAL A 41 -1.85 -10.10 -9.14
N GLU A 42 -0.57 -10.22 -8.83
CA GLU A 42 0.42 -10.82 -9.72
C GLU A 42 0.05 -12.25 -10.09
N ALA A 43 -0.27 -13.09 -9.08
CA ALA A 43 -0.66 -14.48 -9.31
C ALA A 43 -1.91 -14.56 -10.21
N PHE A 44 -2.90 -13.69 -10.00
CA PHE A 44 -4.07 -13.59 -10.85
C PHE A 44 -3.71 -13.21 -12.30
N LEU A 45 -2.91 -12.15 -12.50
CA LEU A 45 -2.51 -11.72 -13.83
C LEU A 45 -1.74 -12.81 -14.60
N ARG A 46 -0.85 -13.54 -13.92
CA ARG A 46 -0.16 -14.70 -14.51
C ARG A 46 -1.13 -15.83 -14.88
N ALA A 47 -2.07 -16.16 -13.99
CA ALA A 47 -3.03 -17.23 -14.22
C ALA A 47 -3.96 -16.97 -15.41
N ILE A 48 -4.23 -15.71 -15.75
CA ILE A 48 -5.07 -15.32 -16.91
C ILE A 48 -4.28 -15.04 -18.20
N GLY A 49 -2.94 -15.20 -18.16
CA GLY A 49 -2.06 -14.97 -19.32
C GLY A 49 -1.79 -13.48 -19.61
N ALA A 50 -1.78 -12.64 -18.57
CA ALA A 50 -1.47 -11.21 -18.64
C ALA A 50 -0.10 -10.87 -18.00
N GLU A 51 0.90 -11.75 -18.18
CA GLU A 51 2.23 -11.65 -17.56
C GLU A 51 2.95 -10.34 -17.91
N GLU A 52 2.73 -9.81 -19.10
CA GLU A 52 3.30 -8.52 -19.54
C GLU A 52 2.85 -7.33 -18.69
N SER A 53 1.70 -7.46 -18.00
CA SER A 53 1.15 -6.42 -17.13
C SER A 53 1.64 -6.54 -15.67
N VAL A 54 2.30 -7.64 -15.29
CA VAL A 54 2.81 -7.86 -13.93
C VAL A 54 3.76 -6.74 -13.46
N PRO A 55 4.71 -6.24 -14.28
CA PRO A 55 5.58 -5.15 -13.84
C PRO A 55 4.82 -3.89 -13.40
N LEU A 56 3.61 -3.64 -13.95
CA LEU A 56 2.80 -2.48 -13.59
C LEU A 56 2.29 -2.53 -12.13
N VAL A 57 2.19 -3.74 -11.53
CA VAL A 57 1.78 -3.93 -10.12
C VAL A 57 2.79 -3.27 -9.17
N TYR A 58 4.06 -3.33 -9.52
CA TYR A 58 5.19 -2.80 -8.73
C TYR A 58 5.69 -1.45 -9.24
N GLY A 59 5.15 -0.97 -10.36
CA GLY A 59 5.52 0.26 -11.02
C GLY A 59 5.16 1.54 -10.25
N CYS A 60 5.54 2.69 -10.81
CA CYS A 60 5.22 4.01 -10.27
C CYS A 60 3.71 4.35 -10.41
N GLN A 61 3.30 5.56 -10.03
CA GLN A 61 1.91 5.96 -10.11
C GLN A 61 1.37 6.00 -11.55
N ASP A 62 2.23 6.42 -12.49
CA ASP A 62 1.88 6.51 -13.93
C ASP A 62 1.75 5.11 -14.55
N ASP A 63 2.60 4.16 -14.15
CA ASP A 63 2.49 2.77 -14.60
C ASP A 63 1.16 2.13 -14.17
N LYS A 64 0.72 2.40 -12.95
CA LYS A 64 -0.51 1.82 -12.39
C LYS A 64 -1.79 2.30 -13.05
N VAL A 65 -1.76 3.41 -13.80
CA VAL A 65 -2.93 3.93 -14.55
C VAL A 65 -2.88 3.57 -16.05
N ARG A 66 -1.86 2.87 -16.50
CA ARG A 66 -1.79 2.37 -17.88
C ARG A 66 -2.89 1.34 -18.11
N VAL A 67 -3.64 1.52 -19.20
CA VAL A 67 -4.72 0.62 -19.59
C VAL A 67 -4.13 -0.61 -20.29
N PHE A 68 -4.62 -1.78 -19.93
CA PHE A 68 -4.39 -3.04 -20.62
C PHE A 68 -5.70 -3.85 -20.67
N TYR A 69 -5.70 -4.97 -21.38
CA TYR A 69 -6.91 -5.75 -21.60
C TYR A 69 -6.78 -7.13 -20.96
N VAL A 70 -7.84 -7.55 -20.30
CA VAL A 70 -7.96 -8.85 -19.62
C VAL A 70 -9.03 -9.68 -20.33
N ASP A 71 -8.72 -10.94 -20.65
CA ASP A 71 -9.67 -11.92 -21.16
C ASP A 71 -10.71 -12.24 -20.08
N GLU A 72 -11.98 -11.91 -20.36
CA GLU A 72 -13.07 -12.03 -19.38
C GLU A 72 -13.33 -13.48 -18.98
N GLN A 73 -13.26 -14.41 -19.92
CA GLN A 73 -13.52 -15.82 -19.64
C GLN A 73 -12.45 -16.40 -18.72
N LYS A 74 -11.17 -16.12 -19.00
CA LYS A 74 -10.06 -16.56 -18.13
C LYS A 74 -10.15 -15.91 -16.76
N ALA A 75 -10.45 -14.61 -16.69
CA ALA A 75 -10.59 -13.90 -15.44
C ALA A 75 -11.72 -14.45 -14.58
N LEU A 76 -12.89 -14.73 -15.16
CA LEU A 76 -14.03 -15.36 -14.48
C LEU A 76 -13.72 -16.78 -13.99
N GLN A 77 -12.95 -17.56 -14.75
CA GLN A 77 -12.50 -18.89 -14.31
C GLN A 77 -11.59 -18.84 -13.08
N GLN A 78 -10.70 -17.84 -13.00
CA GLN A 78 -9.77 -17.67 -11.88
C GLN A 78 -10.42 -16.93 -10.68
N CYS A 79 -11.30 -16.00 -10.94
CA CYS A 79 -12.00 -15.21 -9.94
C CYS A 79 -13.47 -15.03 -10.34
N PRO A 80 -14.41 -15.88 -9.86
CA PRO A 80 -15.84 -15.75 -10.20
C PRO A 80 -16.45 -14.39 -9.86
N LYS A 81 -15.92 -13.69 -8.82
CA LYS A 81 -16.33 -12.32 -8.47
C LYS A 81 -15.87 -11.27 -9.48
N TRP A 82 -15.05 -11.62 -10.47
CA TRP A 82 -14.69 -10.73 -11.57
C TRP A 82 -15.90 -10.21 -12.36
N ALA A 83 -17.00 -10.95 -12.37
CA ALA A 83 -18.27 -10.46 -12.92
C ALA A 83 -18.76 -9.17 -12.26
N HIS A 84 -18.58 -9.05 -10.94
CA HIS A 84 -18.91 -7.83 -10.19
C HIS A 84 -17.95 -6.69 -10.56
N PHE A 85 -16.65 -6.97 -10.63
CA PHE A 85 -15.67 -5.98 -11.11
C PHE A 85 -16.05 -5.42 -12.47
N ILE A 86 -16.40 -6.29 -13.44
CA ILE A 86 -16.85 -5.87 -14.78
C ILE A 86 -18.08 -4.96 -14.69
N SER A 87 -19.08 -5.34 -13.88
CA SER A 87 -20.34 -4.58 -13.77
C SER A 87 -20.16 -3.17 -13.20
N GLU A 88 -19.18 -2.97 -12.32
CA GLU A 88 -18.87 -1.68 -11.70
C GLU A 88 -17.96 -0.80 -12.55
N HIS A 89 -17.17 -1.39 -13.47
CA HIS A 89 -16.11 -0.71 -14.20
C HIS A 89 -16.30 -0.74 -15.72
N GLN A 90 -17.54 -0.84 -16.20
CA GLN A 90 -17.89 -0.98 -17.63
C GLN A 90 -17.59 0.25 -18.52
N GLU A 91 -16.73 1.16 -18.13
CA GLU A 91 -16.53 2.42 -18.86
C GLU A 91 -15.93 2.26 -20.27
N ILE A 92 -15.29 1.13 -20.59
CA ILE A 92 -14.70 0.91 -21.93
C ILE A 92 -14.86 -0.56 -22.31
N GLN A 93 -15.90 -0.90 -23.06
CA GLN A 93 -16.04 -2.17 -23.78
C GLN A 93 -15.83 -1.94 -25.28
N ASP A 94 -14.60 -1.68 -25.67
CA ASP A 94 -14.23 -1.52 -27.08
C ASP A 94 -13.78 -2.84 -27.76
N ARG A 95 -13.57 -3.90 -26.96
CA ARG A 95 -13.13 -5.22 -27.42
C ARG A 95 -14.04 -6.32 -26.87
N PRO A 96 -14.81 -7.03 -27.72
CA PRO A 96 -15.65 -8.13 -27.27
C PRO A 96 -14.86 -9.21 -26.51
N GLY A 97 -15.36 -9.64 -25.35
CA GLY A 97 -14.74 -10.67 -24.52
C GLY A 97 -13.48 -10.24 -23.78
N GLN A 98 -13.16 -8.94 -23.78
CA GLN A 98 -12.05 -8.36 -23.05
C GLN A 98 -12.50 -7.16 -22.22
N THR A 99 -11.97 -7.04 -21.01
CA THR A 99 -12.18 -5.88 -20.13
C THR A 99 -10.95 -4.98 -20.15
N ALA A 100 -11.14 -3.70 -20.46
CA ALA A 100 -10.10 -2.67 -20.31
C ALA A 100 -9.93 -2.34 -18.82
N VAL A 101 -8.72 -2.47 -18.30
CA VAL A 101 -8.43 -2.30 -16.87
C VAL A 101 -7.14 -1.53 -16.65
N THR A 102 -6.96 -1.03 -15.43
CA THR A 102 -5.67 -0.56 -14.92
C THR A 102 -5.30 -1.34 -13.68
N VAL A 103 -4.01 -1.50 -13.42
CA VAL A 103 -3.55 -2.14 -12.18
C VAL A 103 -4.07 -1.40 -10.95
N ARG A 104 -4.17 -0.07 -10.99
CA ARG A 104 -4.74 0.72 -9.88
C ARG A 104 -6.16 0.27 -9.53
N ARG A 105 -7.04 0.09 -10.53
CA ARG A 105 -8.42 -0.38 -10.32
C ARG A 105 -8.46 -1.79 -9.78
N ILE A 106 -7.65 -2.69 -10.33
CA ILE A 106 -7.56 -4.07 -9.83
C ILE A 106 -7.13 -4.09 -8.37
N LEU A 107 -6.06 -3.38 -8.01
CA LEU A 107 -5.57 -3.32 -6.63
C LEU A 107 -6.59 -2.72 -5.65
N GLN A 108 -7.31 -1.67 -6.05
CA GLN A 108 -8.35 -1.06 -5.22
C GLN A 108 -9.50 -2.04 -4.99
N TRP A 109 -10.06 -2.59 -6.07
CA TRP A 109 -11.16 -3.55 -5.98
C TRP A 109 -10.77 -4.83 -5.23
N TRP A 110 -9.61 -5.41 -5.57
CA TRP A 110 -9.12 -6.64 -4.92
C TRP A 110 -8.88 -6.44 -3.43
N GLY A 111 -8.29 -5.29 -3.12
CA GLY A 111 -7.96 -4.93 -1.74
C GLY A 111 -9.17 -4.62 -0.87
N THR A 112 -10.19 -4.00 -1.41
CA THR A 112 -11.36 -3.51 -0.67
C THR A 112 -12.56 -4.40 -0.92
N GLU A 113 -13.18 -4.31 -2.09
CA GLU A 113 -14.49 -4.93 -2.39
C GLU A 113 -14.39 -6.46 -2.48
N TYR A 114 -13.24 -7.01 -2.89
CA TYR A 114 -13.07 -8.47 -2.97
C TYR A 114 -12.64 -9.10 -1.65
N ARG A 115 -11.65 -8.54 -0.95
CA ARG A 115 -11.10 -9.17 0.26
C ARG A 115 -11.62 -8.57 1.57
N ARG A 116 -11.59 -7.24 1.73
CA ARG A 116 -12.00 -6.59 3.00
C ARG A 116 -13.49 -6.73 3.27
N ASP A 117 -14.34 -6.77 2.26
CA ASP A 117 -15.78 -7.01 2.43
C ASP A 117 -16.06 -8.41 2.99
N GLN A 118 -15.17 -9.38 2.76
CA GLN A 118 -15.29 -10.73 3.31
C GLN A 118 -14.64 -10.85 4.71
N ASP A 119 -13.51 -10.21 4.90
CA ASP A 119 -12.75 -10.15 6.16
C ASP A 119 -12.01 -8.82 6.23
N PRO A 120 -12.52 -7.84 7.02
CA PRO A 120 -11.88 -6.52 7.16
C PRO A 120 -10.41 -6.60 7.57
N ASP A 121 -10.01 -7.66 8.27
CA ASP A 121 -8.66 -7.88 8.77
C ASP A 121 -7.82 -8.80 7.87
N TYR A 122 -8.29 -9.13 6.68
CA TYR A 122 -7.59 -10.05 5.77
C TYR A 122 -6.12 -9.68 5.58
N TRP A 123 -5.85 -8.40 5.25
CA TRP A 123 -4.48 -7.93 4.96
C TRP A 123 -3.63 -7.82 6.21
N THR A 124 -4.19 -7.39 7.33
CA THR A 124 -3.45 -7.29 8.61
C THR A 124 -3.07 -8.68 9.14
N LYS A 125 -3.97 -9.66 9.03
CA LYS A 125 -3.67 -11.06 9.34
C LYS A 125 -2.57 -11.63 8.43
N ALA A 126 -2.63 -11.32 7.12
CA ALA A 126 -1.62 -11.77 6.17
C ALA A 126 -0.26 -11.11 6.43
N TRP A 127 -0.25 -9.80 6.69
CA TRP A 127 0.94 -9.05 7.05
C TRP A 127 1.54 -9.53 8.39
N GLY A 128 0.72 -9.75 9.42
CA GLY A 128 1.17 -10.27 10.71
C GLY A 128 1.85 -11.64 10.60
N ARG A 129 1.30 -12.56 9.78
CA ARG A 129 1.98 -13.82 9.46
C ARG A 129 3.33 -13.59 8.81
N LYS A 130 3.41 -12.62 7.89
CA LYS A 130 4.68 -12.30 7.22
C LYS A 130 5.70 -11.70 8.19
N ILE A 131 5.28 -10.82 9.07
CA ILE A 131 6.17 -10.22 10.07
C ILE A 131 6.71 -11.25 11.06
N SER A 132 5.94 -12.28 11.41
CA SER A 132 6.41 -13.33 12.31
C SER A 132 7.57 -14.19 11.76
N GLU A 133 7.86 -14.09 10.45
CA GLU A 133 9.04 -14.72 9.84
C GLU A 133 10.34 -13.94 10.13
N TYR A 134 10.27 -12.72 10.67
CA TYR A 134 11.41 -11.84 10.90
C TYR A 134 11.67 -11.64 12.39
N ASP A 135 12.94 -11.53 12.75
CA ASP A 135 13.35 -11.14 14.10
C ASP A 135 13.32 -9.61 14.23
N VAL A 136 12.14 -9.08 14.54
CA VAL A 136 11.92 -7.63 14.68
C VAL A 136 12.67 -6.99 15.86
N GLU A 137 13.28 -7.77 16.75
CA GLU A 137 14.16 -7.23 17.81
C GLU A 137 15.56 -6.91 17.26
N GLN A 138 16.02 -7.71 16.29
CA GLN A 138 17.36 -7.55 15.72
C GLN A 138 17.40 -6.70 14.45
N MET A 139 16.24 -6.34 13.89
CA MET A 139 16.16 -5.57 12.64
C MET A 139 15.10 -4.47 12.70
N TYR A 140 15.13 -3.59 11.71
CA TYR A 140 14.06 -2.64 11.45
C TYR A 140 13.14 -3.13 10.34
N VAL A 141 11.84 -2.95 10.57
CA VAL A 141 10.82 -3.14 9.54
C VAL A 141 10.11 -1.81 9.31
N LEU A 142 10.20 -1.29 8.10
CA LEU A 142 9.49 -0.08 7.68
C LEU A 142 8.24 -0.46 6.90
N VAL A 143 7.12 0.16 7.25
CA VAL A 143 5.82 -0.03 6.55
C VAL A 143 5.45 1.30 5.91
N ASP A 144 5.53 1.37 4.59
CA ASP A 144 5.44 2.65 3.85
C ASP A 144 4.06 2.96 3.25
N ASP A 145 3.02 2.24 3.69
CA ASP A 145 1.68 2.35 3.11
C ASP A 145 0.53 2.21 4.11
N VAL A 146 0.75 2.58 5.37
CA VAL A 146 -0.30 2.54 6.41
C VAL A 146 -1.44 3.50 6.08
N ARG A 147 -2.69 2.98 5.98
CA ARG A 147 -3.87 3.72 5.54
C ARG A 147 -5.14 3.46 6.34
N PHE A 148 -5.20 2.36 7.11
CA PHE A 148 -6.38 1.94 7.84
C PHE A 148 -6.09 1.76 9.32
N MET A 149 -7.13 1.93 10.16
CA MET A 149 -7.00 1.79 11.61
C MET A 149 -6.51 0.40 12.02
N ASN A 150 -7.00 -0.67 11.38
CA ASN A 150 -6.55 -2.02 11.69
C ASN A 150 -5.09 -2.29 11.29
N GLU A 151 -4.58 -1.63 10.24
CA GLU A 151 -3.15 -1.66 9.86
C GLU A 151 -2.27 -0.96 10.91
N LEU A 152 -2.72 0.21 11.39
CA LEU A 152 -2.08 0.92 12.47
C LEU A 152 -2.08 0.09 13.76
N ASN A 153 -3.23 -0.51 14.11
CA ASN A 153 -3.38 -1.30 15.32
C ASN A 153 -2.44 -2.53 15.32
N VAL A 154 -2.36 -3.28 14.22
CA VAL A 154 -1.46 -4.44 14.16
C VAL A 154 0.01 -4.05 14.32
N ILE A 155 0.44 -2.89 13.79
CA ILE A 155 1.80 -2.38 14.01
C ILE A 155 2.01 -2.07 15.51
N LYS A 156 1.05 -1.40 16.14
CA LYS A 156 1.09 -1.08 17.57
C LYS A 156 1.10 -2.31 18.46
N GLU A 157 0.31 -3.34 18.13
CA GLU A 157 0.29 -4.64 18.83
C GLU A 157 1.66 -5.35 18.81
N HIS A 158 2.45 -5.13 17.75
CA HIS A 158 3.82 -5.60 17.65
C HIS A 158 4.87 -4.62 18.26
N GLY A 159 4.43 -3.66 19.08
CA GLY A 159 5.32 -2.68 19.71
C GLY A 159 5.92 -1.65 18.74
N GLY A 160 5.31 -1.48 17.58
CA GLY A 160 5.77 -0.54 16.56
C GLY A 160 5.31 0.90 16.79
N LEU A 161 5.95 1.81 16.08
CA LEU A 161 5.69 3.25 16.09
C LEU A 161 5.06 3.68 14.75
N ILE A 162 4.24 4.74 14.80
CA ILE A 162 3.55 5.28 13.61
C ILE A 162 3.89 6.75 13.43
N VAL A 163 4.46 7.08 12.28
CA VAL A 163 4.76 8.44 11.84
C VAL A 163 3.74 8.89 10.81
N LYS A 164 3.06 10.01 11.08
CA LYS A 164 2.19 10.67 10.10
C LYS A 164 3.02 11.53 9.15
N ILE A 165 2.73 11.43 7.86
CA ILE A 165 3.29 12.34 6.85
C ILE A 165 2.15 13.15 6.23
N GLU A 166 2.21 14.45 6.38
CA GLU A 166 1.28 15.40 5.78
C GLU A 166 1.97 16.19 4.66
N ARG A 167 1.24 16.47 3.59
CA ARG A 167 1.71 17.33 2.49
C ARG A 167 0.61 18.30 2.12
N PRO A 168 0.80 19.61 2.31
CA PRO A 168 -0.19 20.63 1.95
C PRO A 168 -0.59 20.52 0.48
N GLY A 169 -1.89 20.66 0.19
CA GLY A 169 -2.42 20.54 -1.18
C GLY A 169 -2.54 19.09 -1.71
N PHE A 170 -2.29 18.08 -0.87
CA PHE A 170 -2.49 16.67 -1.18
C PHE A 170 -3.50 16.04 -0.23
N ASP A 171 -4.78 16.42 -0.38
CA ASP A 171 -5.88 15.99 0.49
C ASP A 171 -6.41 14.57 0.18
N GLY A 172 -5.70 13.84 -0.68
CA GLY A 172 -6.13 12.53 -1.21
C GLY A 172 -6.78 12.67 -2.59
N ALA A 173 -6.63 11.65 -3.43
CA ALA A 173 -7.10 11.70 -4.82
C ALA A 173 -8.63 11.56 -4.97
N ASN A 174 -9.32 11.12 -3.90
CA ASN A 174 -10.77 10.90 -3.85
C ASN A 174 -11.22 10.60 -2.41
N ASN A 175 -12.54 10.51 -2.16
CA ASN A 175 -13.11 10.12 -0.87
C ASN A 175 -13.06 8.59 -0.60
N HIS A 176 -12.12 7.87 -1.18
CA HIS A 176 -11.97 6.44 -0.94
C HIS A 176 -11.56 6.18 0.52
N ALA A 177 -12.05 5.09 1.11
CA ALA A 177 -11.78 4.75 2.51
C ALA A 177 -10.28 4.72 2.86
N SER A 178 -9.41 4.35 1.92
CA SER A 178 -7.95 4.36 2.10
C SER A 178 -7.33 5.75 2.23
N GLU A 179 -8.09 6.82 1.97
CA GLU A 179 -7.61 8.20 2.08
C GLU A 179 -8.20 8.92 3.31
N THR A 180 -9.27 8.40 3.91
CA THR A 180 -10.00 9.06 5.02
C THR A 180 -10.00 8.28 6.33
N SER A 181 -9.68 6.99 6.32
CA SER A 181 -9.80 6.10 7.49
C SER A 181 -8.97 6.54 8.71
N LEU A 182 -7.94 7.35 8.53
CA LEU A 182 -7.07 7.84 9.60
C LEU A 182 -7.23 9.34 9.91
N ASP A 183 -8.23 10.01 9.34
CA ASP A 183 -8.40 11.47 9.50
C ASP A 183 -8.66 11.87 10.96
N ASP A 184 -9.39 11.04 11.72
CA ASP A 184 -9.71 11.27 13.13
C ASP A 184 -8.65 10.75 14.11
N TYR A 185 -7.60 10.07 13.64
CA TYR A 185 -6.55 9.55 14.53
C TYR A 185 -5.56 10.64 14.90
N THR A 186 -5.23 10.76 16.20
CA THR A 186 -4.38 11.84 16.74
C THR A 186 -3.17 11.35 17.55
N ALA A 187 -3.12 10.06 17.91
CA ALA A 187 -2.06 9.53 18.79
C ALA A 187 -0.82 9.06 18.01
N TRP A 188 -0.30 9.93 17.14
CA TRP A 188 0.90 9.68 16.35
C TRP A 188 2.16 9.71 17.23
N ASP A 189 3.12 8.80 16.99
CA ASP A 189 4.43 8.82 17.67
C ASP A 189 5.35 9.91 17.09
N GLY A 190 5.05 10.38 15.90
CA GLY A 190 5.73 11.49 15.24
C GLY A 190 4.98 12.00 14.03
N MET A 191 5.29 13.23 13.62
CA MET A 191 4.68 13.85 12.42
C MET A 191 5.75 14.53 11.58
N ILE A 192 5.65 14.38 10.26
CA ILE A 192 6.50 15.06 9.28
C ILE A 192 5.62 15.89 8.35
N LEU A 193 5.88 17.19 8.30
CA LEU A 193 5.26 18.09 7.34
C LEU A 193 6.15 18.19 6.09
N ASN A 194 5.65 17.68 4.96
CA ASN A 194 6.29 17.73 3.66
C ASN A 194 5.82 18.98 2.89
N ASP A 195 6.29 20.14 3.30
CA ASP A 195 5.91 21.48 2.80
C ASP A 195 7.07 22.23 2.12
N GLY A 196 8.21 21.59 2.00
CA GLY A 196 9.43 22.17 1.43
C GLY A 196 9.97 21.38 0.22
N THR A 197 11.26 21.52 0.00
CA THR A 197 12.01 20.77 -1.00
C THR A 197 12.14 19.29 -0.63
N LEU A 198 12.49 18.45 -1.60
CA LEU A 198 12.73 17.04 -1.37
C LEU A 198 13.84 16.80 -0.32
N GLU A 199 14.91 17.61 -0.35
CA GLU A 199 16.02 17.48 0.58
C GLU A 199 15.63 17.89 2.02
N GLU A 200 14.86 18.97 2.18
CA GLU A 200 14.31 19.36 3.48
C GLU A 200 13.35 18.28 4.04
N PHE A 201 12.53 17.68 3.20
CA PHE A 201 11.65 16.58 3.60
C PHE A 201 12.46 15.35 4.06
N LYS A 202 13.50 14.98 3.32
CA LYS A 202 14.38 13.87 3.67
C LYS A 202 15.08 14.12 5.02
N GLN A 203 15.57 15.35 5.24
CA GLN A 203 16.22 15.71 6.50
C GLN A 203 15.24 15.63 7.67
N LYS A 204 14.00 16.16 7.53
CA LYS A 204 12.96 16.02 8.55
C LYS A 204 12.65 14.54 8.86
N ALA A 205 12.63 13.68 7.85
CA ALA A 205 12.40 12.24 8.05
C ALA A 205 13.56 11.57 8.80
N GLU A 206 14.79 11.91 8.46
CA GLU A 206 16.00 11.42 9.13
C GLU A 206 16.04 11.84 10.60
N ASP A 207 15.85 13.13 10.88
CA ASP A 207 15.89 13.67 12.24
C ASP A 207 14.83 13.05 13.15
N LEU A 208 13.59 12.92 12.63
CA LEU A 208 12.51 12.31 13.40
C LEU A 208 12.77 10.82 13.65
N VAL A 209 13.14 10.05 12.61
CA VAL A 209 13.41 8.62 12.78
C VAL A 209 14.59 8.38 13.72
N ALA A 210 15.66 9.17 13.61
CA ALA A 210 16.79 9.09 14.54
C ALA A 210 16.35 9.32 16.00
N SER A 211 15.48 10.29 16.26
CA SER A 211 14.95 10.55 17.61
C SER A 211 14.09 9.40 18.15
N LEU A 212 13.33 8.73 17.30
CA LEU A 212 12.47 7.60 17.69
C LEU A 212 13.23 6.29 17.90
N VAL A 213 14.39 6.14 17.24
CA VAL A 213 15.21 4.92 17.29
C VAL A 213 16.21 4.96 18.44
N HIS A 214 16.65 6.14 18.88
CA HIS A 214 17.67 6.34 19.91
C HIS A 214 17.14 6.91 21.22
N GLY A 215 15.86 7.31 21.28
CA GLY A 215 15.16 7.75 22.50
C GLY A 215 14.53 6.60 23.23
#